data_13791af07dfba5c0e6864e2c1c3cada1
#
_entry.id   13791af07dfba5c0e6864e2c1c3cada1
#
_cell.length_a   1.000
_cell.length_b   1.000
_cell.length_c   1.000
_cell.angle_alpha   90.00
_cell.angle_beta   90.00
_cell.angle_gamma   90.00
#
_symmetry.space_group_name_H-M   'P 1'
#
loop_
_entity.id
_entity.type
_entity.pdbx_description
1 polymer ?
#
loop_
_entity_poly.entity_id
_entity_poly.type
_entity_poly.pdbx_seq_one_letter_code
_entity_poly.pdbx_strand_id
1 'polypeptide(L)' 'MEQISNRLVGQCLRDLRKKQRLTQEAVAEHLAGDQAFISKVESGERGVKLGEVFSFAEALGIEASELIEALCTYR' A
#
# COMPACT_ATOMS: atom_id res chain seq x y z
N MET A 1 -1.99 -4.45 -22.76
CA MET A 1 -2.06 -4.65 -21.31
C MET A 1 -2.20 -3.31 -20.60
N GLU A 2 -3.19 -3.20 -19.75
CA GLU A 2 -3.39 -1.96 -19.01
C GLU A 2 -2.47 -1.89 -17.81
N GLN A 3 -1.92 -0.71 -17.58
CA GLN A 3 -1.15 -0.43 -16.39
C GLN A 3 -2.10 -0.04 -15.26
N ILE A 4 -1.85 -0.57 -14.09
CA ILE A 4 -2.55 -0.10 -12.92
C ILE A 4 -1.91 1.23 -12.50
N SER A 5 -2.71 2.25 -12.26
CA SER A 5 -2.20 3.57 -11.91
C SER A 5 -1.73 3.65 -10.47
N ASN A 6 -0.82 4.59 -10.19
CA ASN A 6 -0.40 4.85 -8.82
C ASN A 6 -1.59 5.21 -7.92
N ARG A 7 -2.57 5.88 -8.50
CA ARG A 7 -3.78 6.25 -7.76
C ARG A 7 -4.57 5.03 -7.30
N LEU A 8 -4.73 4.03 -8.19
CA LEU A 8 -5.42 2.80 -7.82
C LEU A 8 -4.63 1.99 -6.81
N VAL A 9 -3.31 1.92 -6.99
CA VAL A 9 -2.44 1.23 -6.03
C VAL A 9 -2.57 1.88 -4.66
N GLY A 10 -2.49 3.20 -4.61
CA GLY A 10 -2.62 3.95 -3.36
C GLY A 10 -3.97 3.74 -2.70
N GLN A 11 -5.03 3.74 -3.48
CA GLN A 11 -6.39 3.51 -2.97
C GLN A 11 -6.52 2.11 -2.38
N CYS A 12 -5.98 1.12 -3.04
CA CYS A 12 -5.99 -0.26 -2.57
C CYS A 12 -5.27 -0.39 -1.22
N LEU A 13 -4.07 0.20 -1.14
CA LEU A 13 -3.29 0.16 0.10
C LEU A 13 -4.00 0.87 1.23
N ARG A 14 -4.63 2.00 0.94
CA ARG A 14 -5.41 2.74 1.93
C ARG A 14 -6.58 1.91 2.45
N ASP A 15 -7.32 1.27 1.55
CA ASP A 15 -8.47 0.47 1.94
C ASP A 15 -8.06 -0.73 2.78
N LEU A 16 -6.96 -1.39 2.41
CA LEU A 16 -6.42 -2.51 3.19
C LEU A 16 -5.95 -2.04 4.56
N ARG A 17 -5.30 -0.88 4.62
CA ARG A 17 -4.85 -0.32 5.89
C ARG A 17 -6.04 -0.07 6.82
N LYS A 18 -7.08 0.56 6.29
CA LYS A 18 -8.28 0.86 7.08
C LYS A 18 -9.01 -0.41 7.52
N LYS A 19 -9.03 -1.40 6.66
CA LYS A 19 -9.63 -2.69 6.98
C LYS A 19 -8.94 -3.34 8.17
N GLN A 20 -7.61 -3.18 8.26
CA GLN A 20 -6.82 -3.68 9.36
C GLN A 20 -6.79 -2.73 10.56
N ARG A 21 -7.50 -1.61 10.47
CA ARG A 21 -7.60 -0.60 11.53
C ARG A 21 -6.25 0.00 11.91
N LEU A 22 -5.39 0.18 10.90
CA LEU A 22 -4.07 0.75 11.10
C LEU A 22 -4.06 2.23 10.70
N THR A 23 -3.28 3.03 11.40
CA THR A 23 -3.06 4.42 11.03
C THR A 23 -1.93 4.50 10.00
N GLN A 24 -1.84 5.64 9.30
CA GLN A 24 -0.71 5.87 8.40
C GLN A 24 0.61 5.84 9.16
N GLU A 25 0.62 6.38 10.37
CA GLU A 25 1.81 6.37 11.22
C GLU A 25 2.26 4.97 11.58
N ALA A 26 1.32 4.08 11.89
CA ALA A 26 1.66 2.69 12.22
C ALA A 26 2.30 1.98 11.04
N VAL A 27 1.78 2.19 9.84
CA VAL A 27 2.34 1.60 8.63
C VAL A 27 3.72 2.19 8.34
N ALA A 28 3.86 3.52 8.47
CA ALA A 28 5.11 4.21 8.23
C ALA A 28 6.22 3.72 9.18
N GLU A 29 5.87 3.50 10.43
CA GLU A 29 6.82 3.01 11.43
C GLU A 29 7.40 1.65 11.02
N HIS A 30 6.54 0.78 10.51
CA HIS A 30 6.97 -0.55 10.05
C HIS A 30 7.89 -0.48 8.83
N LEU A 31 7.72 0.55 8.01
CA LEU A 31 8.49 0.72 6.77
C LEU A 31 9.74 1.60 6.99
N ALA A 32 10.03 1.98 8.23
CA ALA A 32 11.13 2.88 8.58
C ALA A 32 11.04 4.19 7.80
N GLY A 33 9.82 4.61 7.48
CA GLY A 33 9.54 5.86 6.80
C GLY A 33 8.77 6.81 7.70
N ASP A 34 8.27 7.88 7.10
CA ASP A 34 7.42 8.80 7.83
C ASP A 34 5.97 8.77 7.28
N GLN A 35 5.07 9.39 8.01
CA GLN A 35 3.66 9.41 7.64
C GLN A 35 3.44 10.13 6.31
N ALA A 36 4.27 11.11 5.98
CA ALA A 36 4.17 11.82 4.72
C ALA A 36 4.42 10.90 3.52
N PHE A 37 5.34 9.94 3.67
CA PHE A 37 5.60 8.94 2.64
C PHE A 37 4.34 8.09 2.38
N ILE A 38 3.70 7.61 3.44
CA ILE A 38 2.48 6.80 3.31
C ILE A 38 1.36 7.64 2.70
N SER A 39 1.21 8.89 3.14
CA SER A 39 0.20 9.79 2.60
C SER A 39 0.38 9.99 1.09
N LYS A 40 1.60 10.16 0.63
CA LYS A 40 1.89 10.35 -0.79
C LYS A 40 1.61 9.08 -1.61
N VAL A 41 1.93 7.93 -1.04
CA VAL A 41 1.62 6.66 -1.69
C VAL A 41 0.10 6.49 -1.82
N GLU A 42 -0.62 6.74 -0.75
CA GLU A 42 -2.08 6.55 -0.74
C GLU A 42 -2.82 7.53 -1.65
N SER A 43 -2.27 8.72 -1.84
CA SER A 43 -2.87 9.71 -2.74
C SER A 43 -2.50 9.51 -4.20
N GLY A 44 -1.53 8.64 -4.48
CA GLY A 44 -1.07 8.39 -5.83
C GLY A 44 0.02 9.35 -6.30
N GLU A 45 0.49 10.23 -5.43
CA GLU A 45 1.59 11.14 -5.78
C GLU A 45 2.91 10.40 -5.97
N ARG A 46 3.07 9.27 -5.28
CA ARG A 46 4.29 8.48 -5.34
C ARG A 46 3.92 7.03 -5.63
N GLY A 47 4.62 6.45 -6.59
CA GLY A 47 4.44 5.03 -6.90
C GLY A 47 5.13 4.14 -5.87
N VAL A 48 4.77 2.87 -5.89
CA VAL A 48 5.34 1.84 -5.01
C VAL A 48 6.27 0.98 -5.85
N LYS A 49 7.50 0.82 -5.39
CA LYS A 49 8.47 -0.05 -6.05
C LYS A 49 8.16 -1.50 -5.71
N LEU A 50 8.51 -2.40 -6.62
CA LEU A 50 8.20 -3.83 -6.43
C LEU A 50 8.72 -4.35 -5.09
N GLY A 51 9.95 -3.98 -4.71
CA GLY A 51 10.51 -4.42 -3.42
C GLY A 51 9.74 -3.88 -2.23
N GLU A 52 9.11 -2.72 -2.38
CA GLU A 52 8.32 -2.12 -1.30
C GLU A 52 6.99 -2.84 -1.08
N VAL A 53 6.51 -3.58 -2.08
CA VAL A 53 5.26 -4.33 -1.96
C VAL A 53 5.35 -5.33 -0.80
N PHE A 54 6.48 -6.00 -0.66
CA PHE A 54 6.68 -6.97 0.41
C PHE A 54 6.65 -6.30 1.78
N SER A 55 7.28 -5.12 1.88
CA SER A 55 7.29 -4.36 3.13
C SER A 55 5.88 -3.85 3.48
N PHE A 56 5.12 -3.41 2.49
CA PHE A 56 3.74 -2.99 2.71
C PHE A 56 2.87 -4.16 3.19
N ALA A 57 3.02 -5.33 2.57
CA ALA A 57 2.26 -6.51 2.99
C ALA A 57 2.54 -6.84 4.44
N GLU A 58 3.83 -6.83 4.82
CA GLU A 58 4.25 -7.09 6.20
C GLU A 58 3.65 -6.06 7.15
N ALA A 59 3.72 -4.78 6.79
CA ALA A 59 3.16 -3.70 7.61
C ALA A 59 1.65 -3.83 7.78
N LEU A 60 0.97 -4.33 6.75
CA LEU A 60 -0.48 -4.53 6.77
C LEU A 60 -0.89 -5.85 7.44
N GLY A 61 0.07 -6.70 7.77
CA GLY A 61 -0.22 -7.98 8.41
C GLY A 61 -0.85 -9.01 7.49
N ILE A 62 -0.57 -8.92 6.20
CA ILE A 62 -1.10 -9.86 5.20
C ILE A 62 0.06 -10.46 4.39
N GLU A 63 -0.23 -11.56 3.72
CA GLU A 63 0.74 -12.17 2.82
C GLU A 63 0.93 -11.29 1.57
N ALA A 64 2.15 -11.28 1.04
CA ALA A 64 2.42 -10.53 -0.19
C ALA A 64 1.52 -11.01 -1.33
N SER A 65 1.23 -12.31 -1.40
CA SER A 65 0.32 -12.87 -2.40
C SER A 65 -1.09 -12.30 -2.27
N GLU A 66 -1.56 -12.07 -1.05
CA GLU A 66 -2.87 -11.46 -0.82
C GLU A 66 -2.89 -10.01 -1.32
N LEU A 67 -1.80 -9.28 -1.08
CA LEU A 67 -1.71 -7.91 -1.54
C LEU A 67 -1.71 -7.84 -3.07
N ILE A 68 -0.91 -8.69 -3.72
CA ILE A 68 -0.86 -8.75 -5.18
C ILE A 68 -2.23 -9.10 -5.75
N GLU A 69 -2.90 -10.08 -5.15
CA GLU A 69 -4.24 -10.48 -5.60
C GLU A 69 -5.24 -9.34 -5.45
N ALA A 70 -5.19 -8.61 -4.34
CA ALA A 70 -6.05 -7.45 -4.14
C ALA A 70 -5.80 -6.39 -5.22
N LEU A 71 -4.53 -6.13 -5.55
CA LEU A 71 -4.17 -5.18 -6.59
C LEU A 71 -4.70 -5.62 -7.97
N CYS A 72 -4.67 -6.92 -8.24
CA CYS A 72 -5.15 -7.46 -9.52
C CYS A 72 -6.66 -7.27 -9.69
N THR A 73 -7.42 -7.28 -8.62
CA THR A 73 -8.88 -7.15 -8.66
C THR A 73 -9.36 -5.71 -8.45
N TYR A 74 -8.47 -4.82 -8.04
CA TYR A 74 -8.83 -3.44 -7.74
C TYR A 74 -9.07 -2.64 -9.01
N ARG A 75 -10.22 -1.99 -9.09
CA ARG A 75 -10.58 -1.17 -10.25
C ARG A 75 -11.15 0.17 -9.80
#